data_38dc6b6e1668595549aeb0bdb8e9fbc3
#
_entry.id   38dc6b6e1668595549aeb0bdb8e9fbc3
#
_cell.length_a   1.000
_cell.length_b   1.000
_cell.length_c   1.000
_cell.angle_alpha   90.00
_cell.angle_beta   90.00
_cell.angle_gamma   90.00
#
_symmetry.space_group_name_H-M   'P 1'
#
loop_
_entity.id
_entity.type
_entity.pdbx_description
1 polymer ?
#
loop_
_entity_poly.entity_id
_entity_poly.type
_entity_poly.pdbx_seq_one_letter_code
_entity_poly.pdbx_strand_id
1 'polypeptide(L)' 'MNKEEIGKYIIERRDTLRISQGRLAELSGVSVHTLSNLETGNGNVTLETLLKVTKILGLKLTVGI' A
#
# COMPACT_ATOMS: atom_id res chain seq x y z
N MET A 1 -9.71 -3.75 11.52
CA MET A 1 -9.06 -3.02 10.40
C MET A 1 -9.67 -3.45 9.10
N ASN A 2 -9.95 -2.51 8.21
CA ASN A 2 -10.57 -2.79 6.92
C ASN A 2 -9.70 -2.25 5.78
N LYS A 3 -10.14 -2.48 4.54
CA LYS A 3 -9.39 -2.07 3.35
C LYS A 3 -9.12 -0.57 3.32
N GLU A 4 -10.09 0.23 3.68
CA GLU A 4 -9.99 1.69 3.68
C GLU A 4 -8.96 2.18 4.68
N GLU A 5 -8.93 1.57 5.86
CA GLU A 5 -7.94 1.93 6.89
C GLU A 5 -6.53 1.54 6.46
N ILE A 6 -6.37 0.37 5.86
CA ILE A 6 -5.07 -0.04 5.33
C ILE A 6 -4.59 0.96 4.27
N GLY A 7 -5.50 1.36 3.38
CA GLY A 7 -5.18 2.34 2.35
C GLY A 7 -4.71 3.67 2.93
N LYS A 8 -5.34 4.13 4.00
CA LYS A 8 -4.95 5.38 4.66
C LYS A 8 -3.54 5.30 5.23
N TYR A 9 -3.18 4.18 5.86
CA TYR A 9 -1.82 3.99 6.37
C TYR A 9 -0.80 4.07 5.24
N ILE A 10 -1.11 3.49 4.11
CA ILE A 10 -0.22 3.50 2.95
C ILE A 10 -0.04 4.92 2.42
N ILE A 11 -1.14 5.66 2.27
CA ILE A 11 -1.09 7.05 1.80
C ILE A 11 -0.27 7.91 2.76
N GLU A 12 -0.55 7.82 4.06
CA GLU A 12 0.14 8.61 5.07
C GLU A 12 1.64 8.32 5.09
N ARG A 13 2.00 7.05 5.02
CA ARG A 13 3.42 6.67 5.02
C ARG A 13 4.11 7.13 3.75
N ARG A 14 3.44 7.01 2.60
CA ARG A 14 3.97 7.51 1.34
C ARG A 14 4.20 9.01 1.40
N ASP A 15 3.24 9.75 1.94
CA ASP A 15 3.35 11.20 2.10
C ASP A 15 4.49 11.58 3.03
N THR A 16 4.64 10.86 4.14
CA THR A 16 5.74 11.07 5.09
C THR A 16 7.09 10.90 4.41
N LEU A 17 7.21 9.90 3.54
CA LEU A 17 8.43 9.63 2.80
C LEU A 17 8.59 10.51 1.57
N ARG A 18 7.57 11.31 1.25
CA ARG A 18 7.55 12.24 0.11
C ARG A 18 7.81 11.55 -1.23
N ILE A 19 7.21 10.39 -1.41
CA ILE A 19 7.27 9.68 -2.69
C ILE A 19 5.92 9.72 -3.38
N SER A 20 5.94 9.84 -4.70
CA SER A 20 4.72 9.85 -5.50
C SER A 20 4.11 8.46 -5.58
N GLN A 21 2.83 8.40 -5.93
CA GLN A 21 2.15 7.14 -6.17
C GLN A 21 2.86 6.35 -7.29
N GLY A 22 3.23 7.03 -8.37
CA GLY A 22 3.94 6.39 -9.48
C GLY A 22 5.28 5.80 -9.05
N ARG A 23 6.01 6.53 -8.20
CA ARG A 23 7.31 6.05 -7.72
C ARG A 23 7.14 4.84 -6.81
N LEU A 24 6.16 4.88 -5.91
CA LEU A 24 5.90 3.73 -5.04
C LEU A 24 5.49 2.51 -5.84
N ALA A 25 4.64 2.69 -6.86
CA ALA A 25 4.23 1.60 -7.73
C ALA A 25 5.45 0.97 -8.43
N GLU A 26 6.34 1.81 -8.96
CA GLU A 26 7.56 1.37 -9.60
C GLU A 26 8.46 0.56 -8.66
N LEU A 27 8.72 1.11 -7.48
CA LEU A 27 9.57 0.45 -6.48
C LEU A 27 8.98 -0.87 -5.98
N SER A 28 7.66 -0.93 -5.88
CA SER A 28 6.95 -2.13 -5.39
C SER A 28 6.74 -3.17 -6.47
N GLY A 29 6.95 -2.82 -7.74
CA GLY A 29 6.69 -3.74 -8.84
C GLY A 29 5.20 -3.97 -9.09
N VAL A 30 4.35 -2.99 -8.80
CA VAL A 30 2.91 -3.06 -9.04
C VAL A 30 2.50 -1.92 -9.97
N SER A 31 1.31 -2.03 -10.59
CA SER A 31 0.81 -0.96 -11.44
C SER A 31 0.28 0.19 -10.58
N VAL A 32 0.26 1.39 -11.15
CA VAL A 32 -0.35 2.56 -10.50
C VAL A 32 -1.82 2.30 -10.20
N HIS A 33 -2.52 1.62 -11.12
CA HIS A 33 -3.92 1.27 -10.94
C HIS A 33 -4.11 0.38 -9.70
N THR A 34 -3.28 -0.65 -9.55
CA THR A 34 -3.32 -1.54 -8.39
C THR A 34 -3.03 -0.77 -7.10
N LEU A 35 -2.02 0.10 -7.11
CA LEU A 35 -1.69 0.90 -5.94
C LEU A 35 -2.83 1.87 -5.60
N SER A 36 -3.44 2.49 -6.60
CA SER A 36 -4.59 3.37 -6.38
C SER A 36 -5.75 2.62 -5.72
N ASN A 37 -6.03 1.41 -6.18
CA ASN A 37 -7.06 0.56 -5.57
C ASN A 37 -6.72 0.24 -4.12
N LEU A 38 -5.46 -0.06 -3.84
CA LEU A 38 -4.99 -0.35 -2.49
C LEU A 38 -5.17 0.86 -1.58
N GLU A 39 -4.81 2.05 -2.06
CA GLU A 39 -4.88 3.29 -1.28
C GLU A 39 -6.32 3.72 -0.99
N THR A 40 -7.25 3.42 -1.87
CA THR A 40 -8.65 3.81 -1.72
C THR A 40 -9.53 2.72 -1.13
N GLY A 41 -9.00 1.52 -0.95
CA GLY A 41 -9.77 0.39 -0.45
C GLY A 41 -10.69 -0.22 -1.49
N ASN A 42 -10.44 0.04 -2.78
CA ASN A 42 -11.24 -0.49 -3.89
C ASN A 42 -10.66 -1.81 -4.41
N GLY A 43 -11.54 -2.63 -4.96
CA GLY A 43 -11.13 -3.88 -5.60
C GLY A 43 -10.63 -4.93 -4.63
N ASN A 44 -10.06 -5.98 -5.19
CA ASN A 44 -9.51 -7.09 -4.42
C ASN A 44 -7.99 -7.13 -4.63
N VAL A 45 -7.26 -6.56 -3.69
CA VAL A 45 -5.80 -6.59 -3.70
C VAL A 45 -5.34 -7.83 -2.95
N THR A 46 -4.41 -8.58 -3.54
CA THR A 46 -3.90 -9.78 -2.90
C THR A 46 -2.98 -9.43 -1.73
N LEU A 47 -2.84 -10.35 -0.79
CA LEU A 47 -1.89 -10.21 0.30
C LEU A 47 -0.46 -10.03 -0.23
N GLU A 48 -0.10 -10.77 -1.27
CA GLU A 48 1.21 -10.66 -1.90
C GLU A 48 1.48 -9.23 -2.38
N THR A 49 0.52 -8.62 -3.06
CA THR A 49 0.64 -7.24 -3.54
C THR A 49 0.78 -6.27 -2.37
N LEU A 50 -0.03 -6.44 -1.33
CA LEU A 50 0.04 -5.61 -0.13
C LEU A 50 1.42 -5.69 0.52
N LEU A 51 1.98 -6.90 0.63
CA LEU A 51 3.30 -7.08 1.23
C LEU A 51 4.41 -6.43 0.41
N LYS A 52 4.31 -6.44 -0.92
CA LYS A 52 5.28 -5.74 -1.78
C LYS A 52 5.30 -4.24 -1.49
N VAL A 53 4.13 -3.65 -1.32
CA VAL A 53 3.99 -2.21 -1.06
C VAL A 53 4.47 -1.86 0.35
N THR A 54 4.01 -2.60 1.35
CA THR A 54 4.38 -2.32 2.75
C THR A 54 5.87 -2.50 2.98
N LYS A 55 6.50 -3.42 2.30
CA LYS A 55 7.95 -3.64 2.38
C LYS A 55 8.72 -2.37 1.98
N ILE A 56 8.34 -1.76 0.88
CA ILE A 56 9.00 -0.52 0.41
C ILE A 56 8.78 0.62 1.41
N LEU A 57 7.60 0.68 2.01
CA LEU A 57 7.25 1.73 2.95
C LEU A 57 7.82 1.51 4.35
N GLY A 58 8.37 0.35 4.63
CA GLY A 58 8.84 0.00 5.96
C GLY A 58 7.72 -0.23 6.96
N LEU A 59 6.53 -0.58 6.48
CA LEU A 59 5.40 -0.91 7.33
C LEU A 59 5.36 -2.39 7.61
N LYS A 60 5.02 -2.75 8.84
CA LYS A 60 4.85 -4.15 9.22
C LYS A 60 3.37 -4.49 9.28
N LEU A 61 3.03 -5.67 8.74
CA LEU A 61 1.73 -6.26 8.94
C LEU A 61 1.88 -7.33 10.01
N THR A 62 1.10 -7.21 11.07
CA THR A 62 1.09 -8.19 12.14
C THR A 62 -0.32 -8.76 12.28
N VAL A 63 -0.38 -10.05 12.56
CA VAL A 63 -1.63 -10.73 12.82
C VAL A 63 -1.55 -11.26 14.25
N GLY A 64 -2.57 -10.93 15.03
CA GLY A 64 -2.61 -11.32 16.42
C GLY A 64 -4.00 -11.76 16.84
N ILE A 65 -4.06 -12.25 18.03
CA ILE A 65 -5.32 -12.65 18.63
C ILE A 65 -5.62 -11.71 19.78
#